data_5aed98671f897caee0f380e949382718
#
_entry.id   5aed98671f897caee0f380e949382718
#
_cell.length_a   1.000
_cell.length_b   1.000
_cell.length_c   1.000
_cell.angle_alpha   90.00
_cell.angle_beta   90.00
_cell.angle_gamma   90.00
#
_symmetry.space_group_name_H-M   'P 1'
#
loop_
_entity.id
_entity.type
_entity.pdbx_description
1 polymer ?
#
loop_
_entity_poly.entity_id
_entity_poly.type
_entity_poly.pdbx_seq_one_letter_code
_entity_poly.pdbx_strand_id
1 'polypeptide(L)'
;MNTLRLYPVLAFGAAAAIVGYALLSRRNKKTAEQMERERRTQLTLGGRISDGNVIDVLELEQTEAARQMILLIYKYDVAGVTYEASQDVTHLRQFIDLYSCRLGLPASVKYDPHNPGDSIVISETWSGLRKSPLRAPAGAVTKASTLR
;
A
#
# COMPACT_ATOMS: atom_id res chain seq x y z
N MET A 1 4.11 -50.69 42.45
CA MET A 1 2.79 -50.03 42.54
C MET A 1 2.89 -48.49 42.49
N ASN A 2 3.46 -47.88 41.44
CA ASN A 2 3.58 -46.42 41.33
C ASN A 2 3.27 -45.85 39.96
N THR A 3 2.62 -46.65 39.06
CA THR A 3 2.29 -46.22 37.71
C THR A 3 1.04 -45.30 37.64
N LEU A 4 0.15 -45.40 38.65
CA LEU A 4 -1.10 -44.65 38.66
C LEU A 4 -0.92 -43.13 38.92
N ARG A 5 0.21 -42.71 39.49
CA ARG A 5 0.49 -41.29 39.76
C ARG A 5 1.23 -40.56 38.64
N LEU A 6 1.77 -41.28 37.67
CA LEU A 6 2.48 -40.68 36.54
C LEU A 6 1.56 -40.09 35.46
N TYR A 7 0.37 -40.68 35.26
CA TYR A 7 -0.56 -40.26 34.23
C TYR A 7 -1.06 -38.80 34.36
N PRO A 8 -1.43 -38.31 35.57
CA PRO A 8 -1.89 -36.94 35.69
C PRO A 8 -0.76 -35.91 35.46
N VAL A 9 0.47 -36.24 35.79
CA VAL A 9 1.63 -35.33 35.58
C VAL A 9 1.95 -35.21 34.10
N LEU A 10 1.91 -36.33 33.35
CA LEU A 10 2.10 -36.32 31.90
C LEU A 10 0.96 -35.61 31.16
N ALA A 11 -0.28 -35.78 31.60
CA ALA A 11 -1.43 -35.10 31.04
C ALA A 11 -1.37 -33.57 31.25
N PHE A 12 -0.92 -33.12 32.43
CA PHE A 12 -0.75 -31.70 32.73
C PHE A 12 0.38 -31.08 31.92
N GLY A 13 1.49 -31.79 31.72
CA GLY A 13 2.61 -31.35 30.88
C GLY A 13 2.21 -31.20 29.41
N ALA A 14 1.45 -32.14 28.87
CA ALA A 14 0.94 -32.09 27.50
C ALA A 14 -0.04 -30.92 27.30
N ALA A 15 -0.97 -30.71 28.23
CA ALA A 15 -1.90 -29.58 28.18
C ALA A 15 -1.19 -28.24 28.24
N ALA A 16 -0.20 -28.07 29.10
CA ALA A 16 0.60 -26.85 29.19
C ALA A 16 1.41 -26.57 27.92
N ALA A 17 1.96 -27.62 27.28
CA ALA A 17 2.68 -27.51 26.01
C ALA A 17 1.76 -27.09 24.87
N ILE A 18 0.55 -27.66 24.80
CA ILE A 18 -0.45 -27.27 23.78
C ILE A 18 -0.90 -25.83 23.95
N VAL A 19 -1.18 -25.41 25.19
CA VAL A 19 -1.58 -24.03 25.48
C VAL A 19 -0.41 -23.06 25.18
N GLY A 20 0.81 -23.40 25.57
CA GLY A 20 2.00 -22.64 25.25
C GLY A 20 2.23 -22.48 23.75
N TYR A 21 2.11 -23.58 23.00
CA TYR A 21 2.20 -23.58 21.54
C TYR A 21 1.09 -22.74 20.90
N ALA A 22 -0.16 -22.85 21.37
CA ALA A 22 -1.29 -22.08 20.87
C ALA A 22 -1.13 -20.57 21.15
N LEU A 23 -0.61 -20.20 22.31
CA LEU A 23 -0.32 -18.80 22.66
C LEU A 23 0.82 -18.23 21.81
N LEU A 24 1.91 -18.99 21.61
CA LEU A 24 3.02 -18.59 20.74
C LEU A 24 2.59 -18.47 19.28
N SER A 25 1.75 -19.40 18.79
CA SER A 25 1.20 -19.36 17.43
C SER A 25 0.28 -18.16 17.21
N ARG A 26 -0.47 -17.74 18.24
CA ARG A 26 -1.31 -16.53 18.17
C ARG A 26 -0.48 -15.26 18.15
N ARG A 27 0.65 -15.21 18.87
CA ARG A 27 1.57 -14.06 18.89
C ARG A 27 2.30 -13.87 17.56
N ASN A 28 2.50 -14.95 16.79
CA ASN A 28 3.22 -14.90 15.51
C ASN A 28 2.33 -14.63 14.29
N LYS A 29 1.01 -14.49 14.45
CA LYS A 29 0.15 -14.11 13.34
C LYS A 29 0.34 -12.63 13.07
N LYS A 30 1.03 -12.33 11.96
CA LYS A 30 1.14 -10.96 11.44
C LYS A 30 -0.28 -10.41 11.20
N THR A 31 -0.50 -9.17 11.59
CA THR A 31 -1.77 -8.50 11.27
C THR A 31 -1.85 -8.23 9.77
N ALA A 32 -3.06 -8.08 9.24
CA ALA A 32 -3.26 -7.74 7.83
C ALA A 32 -2.50 -6.47 7.44
N GLU A 33 -2.46 -5.48 8.34
CA GLU A 33 -1.70 -4.24 8.15
C GLU A 33 -0.18 -4.47 8.09
N GLN A 34 0.35 -5.36 8.93
CA GLN A 34 1.77 -5.71 8.90
C GLN A 34 2.14 -6.41 7.59
N MET A 35 1.31 -7.32 7.10
CA MET A 35 1.52 -8.00 5.82
C MET A 35 1.49 -7.01 4.66
N GLU A 36 0.53 -6.09 4.68
CA GLU A 36 0.42 -5.07 3.65
C GLU A 36 1.60 -4.10 3.68
N ARG A 37 2.08 -3.72 4.86
CA ARG A 37 3.28 -2.89 4.99
C ARG A 37 4.53 -3.59 4.47
N GLU A 38 4.68 -4.89 4.75
CA GLU A 38 5.79 -5.69 4.20
C GLU A 38 5.70 -5.78 2.68
N ARG A 39 4.50 -6.00 2.12
CA ARG A 39 4.27 -6.00 0.68
C ARG A 39 4.70 -4.67 0.05
N ARG A 40 4.23 -3.55 0.61
CA ARG A 40 4.64 -2.22 0.14
C ARG A 40 6.15 -2.01 0.21
N THR A 41 6.79 -2.48 1.28
CA THR A 41 8.24 -2.39 1.43
C THR A 41 8.97 -3.21 0.37
N GLN A 42 8.53 -4.43 0.10
CA GLN A 42 9.12 -5.30 -0.93
C GLN A 42 8.98 -4.67 -2.32
N LEU A 43 7.81 -4.16 -2.68
CA LEU A 43 7.60 -3.48 -3.95
C LEU A 43 8.39 -2.17 -4.04
N THR A 44 8.57 -1.46 -2.92
CA THR A 44 9.39 -0.24 -2.90
C THR A 44 10.86 -0.53 -3.21
N LEU A 45 11.39 -1.64 -2.71
CA LEU A 45 12.80 -2.01 -2.87
C LEU A 45 13.07 -2.76 -4.19
N GLY A 46 12.22 -3.71 -4.55
CA GLY A 46 12.45 -4.65 -5.66
C GLY A 46 11.53 -4.47 -6.87
N GLY A 47 10.47 -3.66 -6.75
CA GLY A 47 9.52 -3.46 -7.84
C GLY A 47 10.12 -2.69 -9.02
N ARG A 48 9.69 -3.05 -10.23
CA ARG A 48 9.97 -2.26 -11.44
C ARG A 48 9.04 -1.07 -11.53
N ILE A 49 9.51 -0.01 -12.17
CA ILE A 49 8.73 1.20 -12.36
C ILE A 49 8.10 1.20 -13.74
N SER A 50 6.81 1.53 -13.80
CA SER A 50 6.09 1.86 -15.02
C SER A 50 5.41 3.22 -14.89
N ASP A 51 5.15 3.87 -16.02
CA ASP A 51 4.32 5.06 -16.07
C ASP A 51 2.84 4.67 -15.96
N GLY A 52 2.10 5.45 -15.20
CA GLY A 52 0.69 5.26 -15.00
C GLY A 52 -0.04 6.57 -14.71
N ASN A 53 -1.33 6.47 -14.51
CA ASN A 53 -2.18 7.61 -14.19
C ASN A 53 -3.16 7.25 -13.09
N VAL A 54 -3.42 8.20 -12.19
CA VAL A 54 -4.50 8.09 -11.21
C VAL A 54 -5.83 8.19 -11.97
N ILE A 55 -6.73 7.23 -11.71
CA ILE A 55 -8.08 7.22 -12.28
C ILE A 55 -9.03 7.91 -11.31
N ASP A 56 -8.97 7.53 -10.02
CA ASP A 56 -9.91 8.03 -9.03
C ASP A 56 -9.35 7.89 -7.60
N VAL A 57 -9.98 8.59 -6.69
CA VAL A 57 -9.76 8.44 -5.23
C VAL A 57 -11.11 8.27 -4.59
N LEU A 58 -11.38 7.09 -4.05
CA LEU A 58 -12.64 6.75 -3.39
C LEU A 58 -12.49 6.83 -1.89
N GLU A 59 -13.35 7.61 -1.25
CA GLU A 59 -13.52 7.60 0.20
C GLU A 59 -14.73 6.74 0.54
N LEU A 60 -14.50 5.60 1.20
CA LEU A 60 -15.54 4.66 1.59
C LEU A 60 -15.74 4.73 3.11
N GLU A 61 -16.98 4.92 3.54
CA GLU A 61 -17.36 4.80 4.94
C GLU A 61 -17.62 3.33 5.28
N GLN A 62 -16.79 2.74 6.13
CA GLN A 62 -17.05 1.40 6.66
C GLN A 62 -17.95 1.49 7.88
N THR A 63 -19.15 0.91 7.77
CA THR A 63 -20.23 0.98 8.77
C THR A 63 -19.87 0.34 10.12
N GLU A 64 -18.96 -0.64 10.18
CA GLU A 64 -18.70 -1.40 11.41
C GLU A 64 -17.72 -0.74 12.39
N ALA A 65 -16.99 0.30 12.01
CA ALA A 65 -16.01 0.94 12.89
C ALA A 65 -15.85 2.46 12.69
N ALA A 66 -16.75 3.13 11.97
CA ALA A 66 -16.61 4.55 11.59
C ALA A 66 -15.23 4.89 10.99
N ARG A 67 -14.58 3.92 10.33
CA ARG A 67 -13.28 4.12 9.67
C ARG A 67 -13.50 4.49 8.23
N GLN A 68 -13.02 5.65 7.85
CA GLN A 68 -12.94 6.03 6.45
C GLN A 68 -11.79 5.25 5.79
N MET A 69 -12.12 4.47 4.78
CA MET A 69 -11.12 3.81 3.91
C MET A 69 -10.91 4.70 2.68
N ILE A 70 -9.67 4.91 2.30
CA ILE A 70 -9.31 5.67 1.10
C ILE A 70 -8.63 4.73 0.12
N LEU A 71 -9.24 4.56 -1.04
CA LEU A 71 -8.71 3.78 -2.15
C LEU A 71 -8.22 4.72 -3.24
N LEU A 72 -6.95 4.58 -3.60
CA LEU A 72 -6.37 5.20 -4.79
C LEU A 72 -6.47 4.23 -5.94
N ILE A 73 -7.23 4.58 -6.99
CA ILE A 73 -7.40 3.78 -8.19
C ILE A 73 -6.49 4.34 -9.28
N TYR A 74 -5.74 3.47 -9.94
CA TYR A 74 -4.77 3.86 -10.96
C TYR A 74 -4.63 2.80 -12.04
N LYS A 75 -4.15 3.22 -13.20
CA LYS A 75 -3.81 2.33 -14.31
C LYS A 75 -2.38 2.54 -14.76
N TYR A 76 -1.78 1.51 -15.30
CA TYR A 76 -0.42 1.49 -15.83
C TYR A 76 -0.26 0.39 -16.89
N ASP A 77 0.77 0.52 -17.71
CA ASP A 77 1.02 -0.43 -18.78
C ASP A 77 2.31 -1.22 -18.52
N VAL A 78 2.25 -2.54 -18.69
CA VAL A 78 3.42 -3.41 -18.63
C VAL A 78 3.44 -4.29 -19.86
N ALA A 79 4.49 -4.16 -20.68
CA ALA A 79 4.69 -4.96 -21.90
C ALA A 79 3.48 -4.96 -22.85
N GLY A 80 2.78 -3.82 -22.95
CA GLY A 80 1.61 -3.67 -23.83
C GLY A 80 0.30 -4.15 -23.23
N VAL A 81 0.29 -4.57 -21.97
CA VAL A 81 -0.94 -4.92 -21.22
C VAL A 81 -1.24 -3.81 -20.22
N THR A 82 -2.46 -3.27 -20.28
CA THR A 82 -2.93 -2.29 -19.31
C THR A 82 -3.47 -2.99 -18.05
N TYR A 83 -2.95 -2.59 -16.90
CA TYR A 83 -3.41 -3.03 -15.58
C TYR A 83 -4.14 -1.88 -14.89
N GLU A 84 -5.25 -2.22 -14.23
CA GLU A 84 -5.95 -1.33 -13.33
C GLU A 84 -5.85 -1.92 -11.92
N ALA A 85 -5.47 -1.12 -10.94
CA ALA A 85 -5.28 -1.55 -9.58
C ALA A 85 -5.81 -0.49 -8.60
N SER A 86 -6.12 -0.95 -7.40
CA SER A 86 -6.48 -0.09 -6.29
C SER A 86 -5.52 -0.32 -5.11
N GLN A 87 -5.14 0.77 -4.45
CA GLN A 87 -4.30 0.73 -3.26
C GLN A 87 -5.03 1.38 -2.10
N ASP A 88 -5.12 0.66 -0.97
CA ASP A 88 -5.57 1.27 0.28
C ASP A 88 -4.48 2.20 0.82
N VAL A 89 -4.80 3.48 0.86
CA VAL A 89 -3.91 4.56 1.31
C VAL A 89 -4.38 5.20 2.61
N THR A 90 -5.30 4.57 3.32
CA THR A 90 -5.87 5.07 4.58
C THR A 90 -4.80 5.41 5.60
N HIS A 91 -3.82 4.51 5.78
CA HIS A 91 -2.71 4.69 6.71
C HIS A 91 -1.57 5.58 6.16
N LEU A 92 -1.67 5.98 4.89
CA LEU A 92 -0.67 6.80 4.20
C LEU A 92 -1.11 8.26 4.02
N ARG A 93 -2.22 8.67 4.63
CA ARG A 93 -2.77 10.04 4.52
C ARG A 93 -1.76 11.14 4.77
N GLN A 94 -0.83 10.93 5.70
CA GLN A 94 0.22 11.91 6.02
C GLN A 94 1.25 12.11 4.90
N PHE A 95 1.30 11.19 3.94
CA PHE A 95 2.24 11.24 2.81
C PHE A 95 1.57 11.68 1.51
N ILE A 96 0.24 11.89 1.53
CA ILE A 96 -0.56 12.18 0.35
C ILE A 96 -1.35 13.47 0.57
N ASP A 97 -1.23 14.39 -0.35
CA ASP A 97 -2.20 15.45 -0.51
C ASP A 97 -3.34 14.94 -1.43
N LEU A 98 -4.42 14.45 -0.82
CA LEU A 98 -5.58 13.91 -1.54
C LEU A 98 -6.23 14.96 -2.44
N TYR A 99 -6.18 16.23 -2.06
CA TYR A 99 -6.72 17.32 -2.87
C TYR A 99 -5.91 17.56 -4.15
N SER A 100 -4.67 17.13 -4.17
CA SER A 100 -3.80 17.16 -5.35
C SER A 100 -3.96 15.94 -6.26
N CYS A 101 -4.59 14.87 -5.77
CA CYS A 101 -4.86 13.66 -6.55
C CYS A 101 -6.06 13.88 -7.46
N ARG A 102 -5.82 14.55 -8.59
CA ARG A 102 -6.86 14.77 -9.62
C ARG A 102 -6.90 13.63 -10.61
N LEU A 103 -8.09 13.43 -11.18
CA LEU A 103 -8.29 12.50 -12.30
C LEU A 103 -7.25 12.75 -13.39
N GLY A 104 -6.58 11.70 -13.85
CA GLY A 104 -5.53 11.78 -14.88
C GLY A 104 -4.17 12.25 -14.37
N LEU A 105 -3.97 12.40 -13.04
CA LEU A 105 -2.66 12.76 -12.48
C LEU A 105 -1.62 11.70 -12.88
N PRO A 106 -0.51 12.09 -13.56
CA PRO A 106 0.56 11.16 -13.88
C PRO A 106 1.16 10.57 -12.60
N ALA A 107 1.39 9.28 -12.62
CA ALA A 107 2.00 8.57 -11.51
C ALA A 107 3.08 7.62 -12.01
N SER A 108 4.09 7.38 -11.18
CA SER A 108 4.98 6.25 -11.33
C SER A 108 4.42 5.11 -10.50
N VAL A 109 4.31 3.93 -11.08
CA VAL A 109 3.79 2.72 -10.42
C VAL A 109 4.93 1.74 -10.24
N LYS A 110 5.11 1.21 -9.04
CA LYS A 110 6.01 0.08 -8.81
C LYS A 110 5.21 -1.20 -8.82
N TYR A 111 5.66 -2.18 -9.58
CA TYR A 111 4.99 -3.46 -9.74
C TYR A 111 5.97 -4.64 -9.60
N ASP A 112 5.46 -5.79 -9.19
CA ASP A 112 6.22 -7.04 -9.17
C ASP A 112 6.40 -7.56 -10.61
N PRO A 113 7.63 -7.72 -11.12
CA PRO A 113 7.85 -8.26 -12.45
C PRO A 113 7.35 -9.70 -12.64
N HIS A 114 7.18 -10.48 -11.56
CA HIS A 114 6.66 -11.85 -11.63
C HIS A 114 5.13 -11.88 -11.54
N ASN A 115 4.52 -10.86 -10.95
CA ASN A 115 3.08 -10.68 -10.87
C ASN A 115 2.73 -9.20 -11.14
N PRO A 116 2.64 -8.78 -12.41
CA PRO A 116 2.41 -7.37 -12.75
C PRO A 116 1.13 -6.77 -12.18
N GLY A 117 0.15 -7.59 -11.77
CA GLY A 117 -1.05 -7.12 -11.09
C GLY A 117 -0.79 -6.65 -9.65
N ASP A 118 0.33 -7.05 -9.04
CA ASP A 118 0.74 -6.59 -7.72
C ASP A 118 1.59 -5.33 -7.84
N SER A 119 1.01 -4.21 -7.41
CA SER A 119 1.61 -2.88 -7.62
C SER A 119 1.28 -1.90 -6.52
N ILE A 120 2.04 -0.82 -6.46
CA ILE A 120 1.83 0.32 -5.57
C ILE A 120 2.16 1.64 -6.26
N VAL A 121 1.50 2.70 -5.83
CA VAL A 121 1.84 4.10 -6.17
C VAL A 121 2.51 4.80 -4.99
N ILE A 122 2.19 4.39 -3.76
CA ILE A 122 2.64 5.06 -2.54
C ILE A 122 3.05 4.05 -1.48
N SER A 123 4.12 4.37 -0.76
CA SER A 123 4.55 3.68 0.44
C SER A 123 5.03 4.69 1.49
N GLU A 124 5.43 4.21 2.65
CA GLU A 124 5.95 5.02 3.74
C GLU A 124 7.23 5.79 3.38
N THR A 125 7.99 5.29 2.40
CA THR A 125 9.30 5.85 2.01
C THR A 125 9.35 6.29 0.56
N TRP A 126 8.29 6.08 -0.20
CA TRP A 126 8.26 6.43 -1.61
C TRP A 126 6.87 6.87 -2.07
N SER A 127 6.82 7.90 -2.89
CA SER A 127 5.62 8.36 -3.57
C SER A 127 5.88 8.47 -5.06
N GLY A 128 5.07 7.77 -5.84
CA GLY A 128 5.07 7.85 -7.30
C GLY A 128 4.16 8.92 -7.87
N LEU A 129 3.39 9.63 -7.04
CA LEU A 129 2.55 10.73 -7.50
C LEU A 129 3.41 11.86 -8.03
N ARG A 130 3.25 12.17 -9.31
CA ARG A 130 3.92 13.28 -9.95
C ARG A 130 3.06 14.52 -9.78
N LYS A 131 3.57 15.54 -9.09
CA LYS A 131 2.93 16.85 -9.08
C LYS A 131 2.84 17.31 -10.53
N SER A 132 1.61 17.58 -11.01
CA SER A 132 1.44 18.19 -12.33
C SER A 132 2.27 19.48 -12.32
N PRO A 133 3.15 19.71 -13.32
CA PRO A 133 3.84 20.98 -13.40
C PRO A 133 2.76 22.06 -13.42
N LEU A 134 2.79 22.97 -12.44
CA LEU A 134 1.92 24.13 -12.43
C LEU A 134 2.04 24.74 -13.82
N ARG A 135 0.94 24.69 -14.60
CA ARG A 135 0.85 25.39 -15.86
C ARG A 135 1.22 26.84 -15.55
N ALA A 136 2.41 27.26 -15.98
CA ALA A 136 2.81 28.64 -15.87
C ALA A 136 1.66 29.50 -16.40
N PRO A 137 1.26 30.59 -15.70
CA PRO A 137 0.18 31.43 -16.18
C PRO A 137 0.54 31.87 -17.60
N ALA A 138 -0.32 31.54 -18.56
CA ALA A 138 -0.20 32.02 -19.92
C ALA A 138 -0.38 33.53 -19.89
N GLY A 139 0.73 34.29 -19.86
CA GLY A 139 0.64 35.74 -19.74
C GLY A 139 1.94 36.48 -19.57
N ALA A 140 3.13 35.86 -19.67
CA ALA A 140 4.37 36.61 -19.81
C ALA A 140 4.69 36.79 -21.30
N VAL A 141 3.91 37.64 -21.99
CA VAL A 141 4.33 38.23 -23.26
C VAL A 141 5.47 39.16 -22.92
N THR A 142 6.69 38.68 -23.14
CA THR A 142 7.88 39.55 -23.13
C THR A 142 7.74 40.53 -24.31
N LYS A 143 7.34 41.75 -24.00
CA LYS A 143 7.51 42.87 -24.93
C LYS A 143 9.00 42.98 -25.17
N ALA A 144 9.45 42.46 -26.31
CA ALA A 144 10.74 42.83 -26.86
C ALA A 144 10.70 44.35 -27.16
N SER A 145 11.38 45.10 -26.34
CA SER A 145 11.66 46.52 -26.58
C SER A 145 12.56 46.61 -27.78
N THR A 146 11.99 47.03 -28.90
CA THR A 146 12.74 47.54 -30.03
C THR A 146 13.33 48.90 -29.60
N LEU A 147 14.62 48.95 -29.37
CA LEU A 147 15.37 50.17 -29.34
C LEU A 147 16.20 50.28 -30.60
N ARG A 148 15.92 51.34 -31.27
CA ARG A 148 16.50 51.92 -32.47
C ARG A 148 17.87 52.52 -32.13
#